data_4fcd5b9d50b31a4c3e236b8536d1d9e3
#
_entry.id   4fcd5b9d50b31a4c3e236b8536d1d9e3
#
_cell.length_a   1.000
_cell.length_b   1.000
_cell.length_c   1.000
_cell.angle_alpha   90.00
_cell.angle_beta   90.00
_cell.angle_gamma   90.00
#
_symmetry.space_group_name_H-M   'P 1'
#
loop_
_entity.id
_entity.type
_entity.pdbx_description
1 polymer ?
#
loop_
_entity_poly.entity_id
_entity_poly.type
_entity_poly.pdbx_seq_one_letter_code
_entity_poly.pdbx_strand_id
1 'polypeptide(L)'
;MSDKIKSIITCDLDGKIETLSEGAQKLFGYTEDEMIGKGRVSDFSPGQIVLGHVVNWLNESVEKGVWEGETVFLHKDSHEIPCHIKITPTKGKEGEHVGYCGVTTPLEDKTPDEVRPNIGLMTKIFTWLVIMRLPFLTATFVPLLVGAAVANFLGYDVSWGWLGLTVLGGSLL
;
A
#
# COMPACT_ATOMS: atom_id res chain seq x y z
N MET A 1 -23.42 -26.09 10.50
CA MET A 1 -22.92 -24.73 10.71
C MET A 1 -21.44 -24.79 10.36
N SER A 2 -21.06 -24.28 9.20
CA SER A 2 -19.63 -24.18 8.84
C SER A 2 -18.99 -23.19 9.82
N ASP A 3 -18.02 -23.66 10.58
CA ASP A 3 -17.23 -22.82 11.48
C ASP A 3 -16.37 -21.93 10.57
N LYS A 4 -16.88 -20.72 10.26
CA LYS A 4 -16.17 -19.77 9.41
C LYS A 4 -14.84 -19.44 10.08
N ILE A 5 -13.75 -19.74 9.41
CA ILE A 5 -12.40 -19.38 9.87
C ILE A 5 -12.36 -17.88 10.13
N LYS A 6 -12.10 -17.49 11.38
CA LYS A 6 -11.89 -16.09 11.75
C LYS A 6 -10.41 -15.86 12.02
N SER A 7 -9.82 -14.97 11.27
CA SER A 7 -8.48 -14.49 11.49
C SER A 7 -8.51 -13.30 12.44
N ILE A 8 -7.68 -13.30 13.45
CA ILE A 8 -7.48 -12.17 14.36
C ILE A 8 -5.98 -11.84 14.37
N ILE A 9 -5.65 -10.61 14.03
CA ILE A 9 -4.28 -10.10 13.96
C ILE A 9 -4.24 -8.79 14.72
N THR A 10 -3.29 -8.62 15.64
CA THR A 10 -2.97 -7.32 16.22
C THR A 10 -1.62 -6.82 15.73
N CYS A 11 -1.52 -5.52 15.56
CA CYS A 11 -0.31 -4.86 15.14
C CYS A 11 -0.12 -3.53 15.89
N ASP A 12 1.11 -3.06 15.94
CA ASP A 12 1.46 -1.73 16.42
C ASP A 12 1.04 -0.62 15.42
N LEU A 13 1.37 0.64 15.73
CA LEU A 13 1.08 1.80 14.90
C LEU A 13 1.80 1.76 13.54
N ASP A 14 2.93 1.07 13.46
CA ASP A 14 3.72 0.89 12.23
C ASP A 14 3.24 -0.31 11.40
N GLY A 15 2.19 -1.01 11.85
CA GLY A 15 1.63 -2.19 11.22
C GLY A 15 2.46 -3.46 11.43
N LYS A 16 3.41 -3.48 12.37
CA LYS A 16 4.18 -4.66 12.72
C LYS A 16 3.32 -5.60 13.56
N ILE A 17 3.33 -6.88 13.20
CA ILE A 17 2.46 -7.89 13.79
C ILE A 17 2.93 -8.25 15.21
N GLU A 18 2.02 -8.13 16.18
CA GLU A 18 2.21 -8.50 17.57
C GLU A 18 1.60 -9.86 17.92
N THR A 19 0.40 -10.14 17.36
CA THR A 19 -0.26 -11.42 17.54
C THR A 19 -0.87 -11.94 16.25
N LEU A 20 -0.86 -13.26 16.10
CA LEU A 20 -1.40 -13.96 14.95
C LEU A 20 -2.22 -15.16 15.42
N SER A 21 -3.53 -15.14 15.31
CA SER A 21 -4.38 -16.27 15.74
C SER A 21 -4.18 -17.52 14.86
N GLU A 22 -4.54 -18.67 15.37
CA GLU A 22 -4.53 -19.93 14.59
C GLU A 22 -5.38 -19.83 13.31
N GLY A 23 -6.54 -19.13 13.39
CA GLY A 23 -7.35 -18.83 12.21
C GLY A 23 -6.64 -17.96 11.18
N ALA A 24 -5.79 -17.02 11.61
CA ALA A 24 -4.97 -16.21 10.72
C ALA A 24 -3.87 -17.03 10.05
N GLN A 25 -3.22 -17.92 10.80
CA GLN A 25 -2.22 -18.83 10.24
C GLN A 25 -2.83 -19.73 9.15
N LYS A 26 -4.02 -20.28 9.40
CA LYS A 26 -4.73 -21.12 8.41
C LYS A 26 -5.21 -20.32 7.19
N LEU A 27 -5.66 -19.08 7.40
CA LEU A 27 -6.20 -18.23 6.33
C LEU A 27 -5.10 -17.72 5.40
N PHE A 28 -3.95 -17.30 5.97
CA PHE A 28 -2.89 -16.65 5.22
C PHE A 28 -1.68 -17.54 4.92
N GLY A 29 -1.59 -18.72 5.56
CA GLY A 29 -0.51 -19.68 5.33
C GLY A 29 0.82 -19.34 6.00
N TYR A 30 0.87 -18.36 6.90
CA TYR A 30 2.05 -17.98 7.68
C TYR A 30 1.99 -18.54 9.08
N THR A 31 3.14 -18.83 9.66
CA THR A 31 3.28 -19.23 11.07
C THR A 31 3.53 -18.02 11.97
N GLU A 32 3.30 -18.17 13.26
CA GLU A 32 3.61 -17.14 14.26
C GLU A 32 5.09 -16.76 14.24
N ASP A 33 5.98 -17.75 14.17
CA ASP A 33 7.43 -17.55 14.17
C ASP A 33 7.93 -16.75 12.95
N GLU A 34 7.21 -16.82 11.84
CA GLU A 34 7.52 -16.06 10.62
C GLU A 34 7.07 -14.61 10.73
N MET A 35 5.96 -14.34 11.42
CA MET A 35 5.27 -13.05 11.34
C MET A 35 5.41 -12.21 12.61
N ILE A 36 5.36 -12.79 13.80
CA ILE A 36 5.42 -12.01 15.05
C ILE A 36 6.75 -11.30 15.17
N GLY A 37 6.68 -9.97 15.29
CA GLY A 37 7.84 -9.10 15.44
C GLY A 37 8.71 -8.95 14.17
N LYS A 38 8.36 -9.59 13.05
CA LYS A 38 9.11 -9.56 11.78
C LYS A 38 8.26 -9.06 10.62
N GLY A 39 7.06 -9.63 10.45
CA GLY A 39 6.13 -9.30 9.39
C GLY A 39 5.28 -8.06 9.67
N ARG A 40 4.68 -7.55 8.64
CA ARG A 40 3.75 -6.42 8.68
C ARG A 40 2.39 -6.81 8.09
N VAL A 41 1.34 -6.13 8.51
CA VAL A 41 0.00 -6.32 7.94
C VAL A 41 -0.08 -6.02 6.44
N SER A 42 0.87 -5.22 5.92
CA SER A 42 1.01 -4.98 4.48
C SER A 42 1.41 -6.22 3.69
N ASP A 43 2.03 -7.22 4.31
CA ASP A 43 2.49 -8.44 3.64
C ASP A 43 1.33 -9.32 3.19
N PHE A 44 0.16 -9.15 3.81
CA PHE A 44 -1.10 -9.81 3.43
C PHE A 44 -1.91 -9.05 2.38
N SER A 45 -1.49 -7.85 1.97
CA SER A 45 -2.31 -6.99 1.12
C SER A 45 -1.64 -6.70 -0.22
N PRO A 46 -2.40 -6.71 -1.33
CA PRO A 46 -1.88 -6.21 -2.59
C PRO A 46 -1.38 -4.76 -2.44
N GLY A 47 -0.16 -4.48 -2.91
CA GLY A 47 0.48 -3.17 -2.69
C GLY A 47 -0.34 -1.97 -3.15
N GLN A 48 -1.16 -2.12 -4.18
CA GLN A 48 -2.07 -1.07 -4.66
C GLN A 48 -3.16 -0.73 -3.63
N ILE A 49 -3.66 -1.72 -2.88
CA ILE A 49 -4.65 -1.54 -1.81
C ILE A 49 -4.00 -0.84 -0.63
N VAL A 50 -2.78 -1.24 -0.28
CA VAL A 50 -2.00 -0.59 0.80
C VAL A 50 -1.84 0.89 0.52
N LEU A 51 -1.37 1.25 -0.69
CA LEU A 51 -1.12 2.65 -1.06
C LEU A 51 -2.38 3.49 -1.20
N GLY A 52 -3.50 2.89 -1.62
CA GLY A 52 -4.72 3.64 -1.95
C GLY A 52 -5.75 3.73 -0.84
N HIS A 53 -5.78 2.77 0.07
CA HIS A 53 -6.93 2.61 0.95
C HIS A 53 -6.59 2.40 2.43
N VAL A 54 -5.53 1.66 2.75
CA VAL A 54 -5.27 1.22 4.14
C VAL A 54 -5.13 2.41 5.09
N VAL A 55 -4.43 3.47 4.72
CA VAL A 55 -4.28 4.67 5.55
C VAL A 55 -5.64 5.30 5.89
N ASN A 56 -6.54 5.37 4.89
CA ASN A 56 -7.88 5.93 5.09
C ASN A 56 -8.71 5.04 6.02
N TRP A 57 -8.64 3.71 5.88
CA TRP A 57 -9.35 2.77 6.75
C TRP A 57 -8.87 2.86 8.20
N LEU A 58 -7.56 2.99 8.41
CA LEU A 58 -6.98 3.15 9.72
C LEU A 58 -7.43 4.47 10.37
N ASN A 59 -7.36 5.59 9.64
CA ASN A 59 -7.82 6.90 10.14
C ASN A 59 -9.31 6.86 10.49
N GLU A 60 -10.13 6.31 9.60
CA GLU A 60 -11.57 6.19 9.83
C GLU A 60 -11.89 5.28 11.04
N SER A 61 -11.10 4.22 11.25
CA SER A 61 -11.25 3.35 12.42
C SER A 61 -10.93 4.08 13.73
N VAL A 62 -9.96 4.99 13.72
CA VAL A 62 -9.62 5.80 14.89
C VAL A 62 -10.72 6.83 15.19
N GLU A 63 -11.24 7.50 14.15
CA GLU A 63 -12.29 8.52 14.29
C GLU A 63 -13.64 7.94 14.76
N LYS A 64 -14.04 6.81 14.15
CA LYS A 64 -15.34 6.17 14.39
C LYS A 64 -15.31 5.05 15.43
N GLY A 65 -14.12 4.66 15.89
CA GLY A 65 -13.91 3.52 16.77
C GLY A 65 -13.87 2.17 16.07
N VAL A 66 -14.32 2.09 14.81
CA VAL A 66 -14.31 0.88 13.98
C VAL A 66 -14.40 1.25 12.51
N TRP A 67 -13.74 0.44 11.67
CA TRP A 67 -13.95 0.41 10.23
C TRP A 67 -14.24 -1.02 9.79
N GLU A 68 -15.20 -1.20 8.90
CA GLU A 68 -15.56 -2.49 8.31
C GLU A 68 -15.67 -2.35 6.79
N GLY A 69 -15.20 -3.37 6.06
CA GLY A 69 -15.29 -3.38 4.63
C GLY A 69 -14.88 -4.72 4.01
N GLU A 70 -15.07 -4.82 2.71
CA GLU A 70 -14.64 -5.97 1.92
C GLU A 70 -13.37 -5.61 1.15
N THR A 71 -12.45 -6.56 1.06
CA THR A 71 -11.18 -6.37 0.35
C THR A 71 -10.57 -7.70 -0.04
N VAL A 72 -9.49 -7.64 -0.79
CA VAL A 72 -8.70 -8.80 -1.18
C VAL A 72 -7.42 -8.85 -0.37
N PHE A 73 -7.13 -10.00 0.20
CA PHE A 73 -5.85 -10.32 0.82
C PHE A 73 -5.06 -11.33 0.00
N LEU A 74 -3.76 -11.45 0.29
CA LEU A 74 -2.86 -12.39 -0.33
C LEU A 74 -2.49 -13.50 0.65
N HIS A 75 -2.59 -14.74 0.21
CA HIS A 75 -2.00 -15.89 0.88
C HIS A 75 -0.48 -15.92 0.65
N LYS A 76 0.26 -16.66 1.45
CA LYS A 76 1.72 -16.84 1.33
C LYS A 76 2.17 -17.33 -0.04
N ASP A 77 1.40 -18.15 -0.71
CA ASP A 77 1.63 -18.63 -2.09
C ASP A 77 1.14 -17.66 -3.19
N SER A 78 0.77 -16.43 -2.80
CA SER A 78 0.33 -15.35 -3.68
C SER A 78 -1.04 -15.50 -4.32
N HIS A 79 -1.88 -16.48 -3.92
CA HIS A 79 -3.26 -16.45 -4.35
C HIS A 79 -4.09 -15.43 -3.58
N GLU A 80 -5.10 -14.88 -4.24
CA GLU A 80 -5.97 -13.84 -3.70
C GLU A 80 -7.16 -14.46 -2.95
N ILE A 81 -7.44 -13.91 -1.75
CA ILE A 81 -8.53 -14.33 -0.89
C ILE A 81 -9.49 -13.16 -0.71
N PRO A 82 -10.75 -13.26 -1.21
CA PRO A 82 -11.78 -12.25 -0.92
C PRO A 82 -12.19 -12.35 0.54
N CYS A 83 -12.13 -11.25 1.25
CA CYS A 83 -12.39 -11.20 2.69
C CYS A 83 -13.23 -9.99 3.09
N HIS A 84 -13.99 -10.19 4.17
CA HIS A 84 -14.54 -9.12 4.98
C HIS A 84 -13.60 -8.85 6.15
N ILE A 85 -13.21 -7.61 6.36
CA ILE A 85 -12.34 -7.19 7.46
C ILE A 85 -13.03 -6.14 8.33
N LYS A 86 -12.81 -6.25 9.64
CA LYS A 86 -13.15 -5.27 10.66
C LYS A 86 -11.88 -4.81 11.33
N ILE A 87 -11.62 -3.51 11.33
CA ILE A 87 -10.44 -2.89 11.96
C ILE A 87 -10.91 -2.07 13.14
N THR A 88 -10.29 -2.30 14.30
CA THR A 88 -10.53 -1.53 15.53
C THR A 88 -9.21 -1.02 16.09
N PRO A 89 -9.13 0.25 16.53
CA PRO A 89 -7.95 0.75 17.21
C PRO A 89 -7.81 0.09 18.58
N THR A 90 -6.59 -0.33 18.93
CA THR A 90 -6.28 -0.85 20.26
C THR A 90 -5.78 0.27 21.17
N LYS A 91 -6.22 0.24 22.43
CA LYS A 91 -5.83 1.23 23.43
C LYS A 91 -4.94 0.59 24.49
N GLY A 92 -3.90 1.29 24.87
CA GLY A 92 -3.05 0.94 25.98
C GLY A 92 -3.71 1.15 27.35
N LYS A 93 -2.94 0.92 28.41
CA LYS A 93 -3.44 0.98 29.80
C LYS A 93 -3.88 2.39 30.22
N GLU A 94 -3.32 3.42 29.64
CA GLU A 94 -3.63 4.84 29.90
C GLU A 94 -4.66 5.41 28.91
N GLY A 95 -5.22 4.56 28.01
CA GLY A 95 -6.20 4.95 27.00
C GLY A 95 -5.60 5.50 25.72
N GLU A 96 -4.27 5.56 25.62
CA GLU A 96 -3.55 5.95 24.40
C GLU A 96 -3.74 4.93 23.28
N HIS A 97 -3.73 5.40 22.03
CA HIS A 97 -3.80 4.55 20.86
C HIS A 97 -2.44 3.90 20.61
N VAL A 98 -2.36 2.57 20.69
CA VAL A 98 -1.11 1.81 20.62
C VAL A 98 -0.99 0.93 19.37
N GLY A 99 -2.09 0.71 18.65
CA GLY A 99 -2.08 -0.15 17.48
C GLY A 99 -3.47 -0.46 16.96
N TYR A 100 -3.60 -1.54 16.20
CA TYR A 100 -4.85 -1.96 15.59
C TYR A 100 -5.09 -3.45 15.77
N CYS A 101 -6.37 -3.82 15.85
CA CYS A 101 -6.83 -5.19 15.79
C CYS A 101 -7.66 -5.39 14.51
N GLY A 102 -7.24 -6.30 13.66
CA GLY A 102 -7.95 -6.70 12.46
C GLY A 102 -8.62 -8.06 12.65
N VAL A 103 -9.93 -8.13 12.43
CA VAL A 103 -10.68 -9.39 12.38
C VAL A 103 -11.10 -9.63 10.94
N THR A 104 -10.61 -10.72 10.34
CA THR A 104 -10.84 -11.03 8.93
C THR A 104 -11.62 -12.35 8.80
N THR A 105 -12.60 -12.36 7.91
CA THR A 105 -13.41 -13.53 7.59
C THR A 105 -13.40 -13.74 6.08
N PRO A 106 -13.04 -14.92 5.55
CA PRO A 106 -13.09 -15.20 4.11
C PRO A 106 -14.52 -15.19 3.59
N LEU A 107 -14.70 -14.70 2.38
CA LEU A 107 -15.96 -14.67 1.64
C LEU A 107 -15.95 -15.77 0.57
N GLU A 108 -16.54 -16.90 0.87
CA GLU A 108 -16.57 -18.05 -0.04
C GLU A 108 -17.50 -17.82 -1.26
N ASP A 109 -18.46 -16.91 -1.12
CA ASP A 109 -19.50 -16.64 -2.13
C ASP A 109 -19.10 -15.53 -3.12
N LYS A 110 -17.92 -14.92 -2.98
CA LYS A 110 -17.46 -13.78 -3.78
C LYS A 110 -16.12 -14.05 -4.45
N THR A 111 -15.96 -13.47 -5.63
CA THR A 111 -14.65 -13.47 -6.33
C THR A 111 -13.78 -12.31 -5.89
N PRO A 112 -12.42 -12.41 -5.99
CA PRO A 112 -11.52 -11.31 -5.64
C PRO A 112 -11.84 -10.00 -6.38
N ASP A 113 -12.27 -10.08 -7.64
CA ASP A 113 -12.58 -8.91 -8.46
C ASP A 113 -13.83 -8.14 -7.98
N GLU A 114 -14.80 -8.84 -7.38
CA GLU A 114 -16.03 -8.23 -6.85
C GLU A 114 -15.80 -7.41 -5.58
N VAL A 115 -14.84 -7.84 -4.76
CA VAL A 115 -14.54 -7.19 -3.47
C VAL A 115 -13.33 -6.26 -3.52
N ARG A 116 -12.64 -6.20 -4.67
CA ARG A 116 -11.48 -5.34 -4.85
C ARG A 116 -11.90 -3.87 -4.78
N PRO A 117 -11.35 -3.08 -3.83
CA PRO A 117 -11.71 -1.67 -3.74
C PRO A 117 -11.30 -0.92 -5.01
N ASN A 118 -12.14 0.01 -5.45
CA ASN A 118 -11.90 0.79 -6.65
C ASN A 118 -10.72 1.74 -6.42
N ILE A 119 -9.61 1.43 -7.06
CA ILE A 119 -8.41 2.27 -6.99
C ILE A 119 -8.63 3.50 -7.87
N GLY A 120 -8.69 4.67 -7.26
CA GLY A 120 -8.87 5.94 -7.97
C GLY A 120 -7.82 6.15 -9.07
N LEU A 121 -8.21 6.86 -10.13
CA LEU A 121 -7.33 7.15 -11.26
C LEU A 121 -6.01 7.81 -10.81
N MET A 122 -6.06 8.69 -9.82
CA MET A 122 -4.87 9.36 -9.28
C MET A 122 -3.90 8.40 -8.63
N THR A 123 -4.37 7.39 -7.90
CA THR A 123 -3.52 6.36 -7.30
C THR A 123 -2.87 5.49 -8.39
N LYS A 124 -3.61 5.16 -9.45
CA LYS A 124 -3.05 4.43 -10.61
C LYS A 124 -1.95 5.23 -11.30
N ILE A 125 -2.18 6.53 -11.54
CA ILE A 125 -1.18 7.44 -12.12
C ILE A 125 0.04 7.54 -11.20
N PHE A 126 -0.15 7.73 -9.89
CA PHE A 126 0.94 7.82 -8.92
C PHE A 126 1.77 6.53 -8.86
N THR A 127 1.11 5.37 -8.80
CA THR A 127 1.78 4.07 -8.84
C THR A 127 2.59 3.91 -10.13
N TRP A 128 2.02 4.30 -11.27
CA TRP A 128 2.71 4.26 -12.56
C TRP A 128 3.94 5.17 -12.58
N LEU A 129 3.83 6.40 -12.05
CA LEU A 129 4.95 7.34 -11.92
C LEU A 129 6.06 6.82 -11.00
N VAL A 130 5.70 6.15 -9.91
CA VAL A 130 6.68 5.52 -8.99
C VAL A 130 7.41 4.36 -9.69
N ILE A 131 6.69 3.52 -10.43
CA ILE A 131 7.26 2.40 -11.20
C ILE A 131 8.19 2.92 -12.30
N MET A 132 7.84 4.04 -12.96
CA MET A 132 8.67 4.69 -13.98
C MET A 132 9.93 5.36 -13.41
N ARG A 133 10.26 5.13 -12.15
CA ARG A 133 11.46 5.67 -11.49
C ARG A 133 11.56 7.21 -11.59
N LEU A 134 10.47 7.91 -11.31
CA LEU A 134 10.43 9.39 -11.30
C LEU A 134 11.67 10.05 -10.64
N PRO A 135 12.26 9.52 -9.55
CA PRO A 135 13.49 10.07 -8.97
C PRO A 135 14.69 10.07 -9.93
N PHE A 136 14.78 9.10 -10.84
CA PHE A 136 15.86 9.07 -11.84
C PHE A 136 15.62 10.07 -12.98
N LEU A 137 14.36 10.32 -13.34
CA LEU A 137 14.00 11.36 -14.30
C LEU A 137 14.39 12.75 -13.78
N THR A 138 14.12 13.05 -12.51
CA THR A 138 14.51 14.34 -11.90
C THR A 138 16.02 14.54 -11.87
N ALA A 139 16.81 13.48 -11.61
CA ALA A 139 18.28 13.53 -11.64
C ALA A 139 18.82 13.86 -13.05
N THR A 140 18.09 13.52 -14.11
CA THR A 140 18.47 13.84 -15.49
C THR A 140 17.96 15.21 -15.94
N PHE A 141 16.71 15.54 -15.61
CA PHE A 141 16.07 16.78 -16.08
C PHE A 141 16.61 18.03 -15.38
N VAL A 142 16.86 17.98 -14.08
CA VAL A 142 17.29 19.15 -13.31
C VAL A 142 18.62 19.71 -13.81
N PRO A 143 19.71 18.92 -13.97
CA PRO A 143 20.96 19.43 -14.51
C PRO A 143 20.83 19.97 -15.94
N LEU A 144 20.01 19.33 -16.76
CA LEU A 144 19.81 19.74 -18.16
C LEU A 144 19.08 21.08 -18.26
N LEU A 145 18.05 21.29 -17.44
CA LEU A 145 17.34 22.58 -17.37
C LEU A 145 18.22 23.68 -16.78
N VAL A 146 19.00 23.38 -15.74
CA VAL A 146 19.95 24.32 -15.15
C VAL A 146 21.02 24.70 -16.16
N GLY A 147 21.57 23.73 -16.89
CA GLY A 147 22.56 23.98 -17.95
C GLY A 147 22.00 24.87 -19.06
N ALA A 148 20.75 24.63 -19.50
CA ALA A 148 20.07 25.47 -20.49
C ALA A 148 19.81 26.90 -19.98
N ALA A 149 19.41 27.04 -18.72
CA ALA A 149 19.17 28.34 -18.09
C ALA A 149 20.47 29.16 -17.99
N VAL A 150 21.58 28.53 -17.59
CA VAL A 150 22.92 29.17 -17.52
C VAL A 150 23.40 29.58 -18.91
N ALA A 151 23.23 28.72 -19.93
CA ALA A 151 23.62 29.04 -21.31
C ALA A 151 22.82 30.26 -21.83
N ASN A 152 21.53 30.30 -21.58
CA ASN A 152 20.71 31.45 -21.96
C ASN A 152 21.10 32.74 -21.20
N PHE A 153 21.44 32.65 -19.91
CA PHE A 153 21.92 33.78 -19.13
C PHE A 153 23.28 34.33 -19.65
N LEU A 154 24.13 33.47 -20.16
CA LEU A 154 25.42 33.83 -20.76
C LEU A 154 25.28 34.37 -22.18
N GLY A 155 24.07 34.48 -22.73
CA GLY A 155 23.78 35.04 -24.06
C GLY A 155 23.92 34.05 -25.21
N TYR A 156 23.99 32.75 -24.93
CA TYR A 156 23.94 31.73 -25.99
C TYR A 156 22.50 31.41 -26.38
N ASP A 157 22.28 31.33 -27.69
CA ASP A 157 20.96 30.90 -28.22
C ASP A 157 20.69 29.43 -27.93
N VAL A 158 19.78 29.17 -26.97
CA VAL A 158 19.33 27.81 -26.66
C VAL A 158 18.18 27.43 -27.58
N SER A 159 18.37 26.45 -28.45
CA SER A 159 17.28 25.92 -29.26
C SER A 159 16.41 24.99 -28.42
N TRP A 160 15.28 25.49 -27.97
CA TRP A 160 14.31 24.79 -27.14
C TRP A 160 13.77 23.49 -27.77
N GLY A 161 13.75 23.42 -29.10
CA GLY A 161 13.36 22.20 -29.81
C GLY A 161 14.35 21.05 -29.62
N TRP A 162 15.65 21.31 -29.74
CA TRP A 162 16.69 20.30 -29.50
C TRP A 162 16.78 19.91 -28.03
N LEU A 163 16.55 20.88 -27.11
CA LEU A 163 16.49 20.59 -25.68
C LEU A 163 15.33 19.63 -25.37
N GLY A 164 14.15 19.87 -25.94
CA GLY A 164 13.00 18.97 -25.80
C GLY A 164 13.28 17.56 -26.32
N LEU A 165 14.00 17.46 -27.43
CA LEU A 165 14.35 16.17 -28.03
C LEU A 165 15.38 15.40 -27.17
N THR A 166 16.33 16.12 -26.54
CA THR A 166 17.32 15.54 -25.62
C THR A 166 16.65 15.04 -24.34
N VAL A 167 15.68 15.82 -23.82
CA VAL A 167 14.85 15.42 -22.67
C VAL A 167 14.05 14.17 -22.96
N LEU A 168 13.42 14.09 -24.13
CA LEU A 168 12.68 12.90 -24.60
C LEU A 168 13.61 11.69 -24.78
N GLY A 169 14.78 11.86 -25.38
CA GLY A 169 15.77 10.80 -25.54
C GLY A 169 16.30 10.25 -24.21
N GLY A 170 16.59 11.15 -23.26
CA GLY A 170 17.02 10.76 -21.90
C GLY A 170 15.95 10.08 -21.07
N SER A 171 14.65 10.25 -21.41
CA SER A 171 13.54 9.57 -20.73
C SER A 171 13.27 8.15 -21.24
N LEU A 172 13.84 7.79 -22.41
CA LEU A 172 13.68 6.48 -23.07
C LEU A 172 14.79 5.49 -22.72
N LEU A 173 15.86 5.94 -22.06
CA LEU A 173 16.98 5.14 -21.57
C LEU A 173 16.78 4.78 -20.08
#